data_0cb9a555472a14b5f1b3201b118ebb67
#
_entry.id   0cb9a555472a14b5f1b3201b118ebb67
#
_cell.length_a   1.000
_cell.length_b   1.000
_cell.length_c   1.000
_cell.angle_alpha   90.00
_cell.angle_beta   90.00
_cell.angle_gamma   90.00
#
_symmetry.space_group_name_H-M   'P 1'
#
loop_
_entity.id
_entity.type
_entity.pdbx_description
1 polymer ?
#
loop_
_entity_poly.entity_id
_entity_poly.type
_entity_poly.pdbx_seq_one_letter_code
_entity_poly.pdbx_strand_id
1 'polypeptide(L)'
;MSIQNRYEFVYFFDVTNGNPNGDPDAGNMPRLDPESSKGLVTDVCLKRKIRNFIETAYENEPGYEIYVKEKSVLNLQNKRAYEALGVAPEAKKLPKDEAKAREITAWMCNNFFDIRSFGAVMTTEVNSGQVRGPVQLAFAQSIDPIVPLEV
;
A
#
# COMPACT_ATOMS: atom_id res chain seq x y z
N MET A 1 16.56 2.03 12.80
CA MET A 1 17.46 2.88 11.97
C MET A 1 16.67 3.36 10.75
N SER A 2 16.82 4.62 10.37
CA SER A 2 16.25 5.13 9.10
C SER A 2 17.17 4.82 7.92
N ILE A 3 16.60 4.66 6.72
CA ILE A 3 17.34 4.48 5.46
C ILE A 3 18.15 5.77 5.20
N GLN A 4 19.45 5.63 4.97
CA GLN A 4 20.37 6.76 4.75
C GLN A 4 20.70 6.94 3.26
N ASN A 5 20.54 5.91 2.44
CA ASN A 5 20.92 5.91 1.04
C ASN A 5 19.70 5.63 0.16
N ARG A 6 19.77 6.10 -1.09
CA ARG A 6 18.85 5.67 -2.15
C ARG A 6 19.36 4.33 -2.69
N TYR A 7 18.42 3.40 -2.88
CA TYR A 7 18.66 2.10 -3.49
C TYR A 7 17.77 1.96 -4.72
N GLU A 8 18.28 1.34 -5.74
CA GLU A 8 17.52 0.92 -6.92
C GLU A 8 17.64 -0.60 -7.04
N PHE A 9 16.54 -1.25 -7.41
CA PHE A 9 16.50 -2.70 -7.58
C PHE A 9 15.61 -3.07 -8.75
N VAL A 10 15.90 -4.23 -9.35
CA VAL A 10 15.06 -4.86 -10.36
C VAL A 10 14.50 -6.14 -9.76
N TYR A 11 13.19 -6.30 -9.82
CA TYR A 11 12.49 -7.46 -9.33
C TYR A 11 11.86 -8.21 -10.49
N PHE A 12 12.23 -9.48 -10.66
CA PHE A 12 11.66 -10.37 -11.65
C PHE A 12 10.73 -11.37 -10.99
N PHE A 13 9.62 -11.67 -11.63
CA PHE A 13 8.71 -12.73 -11.26
C PHE A 13 8.13 -13.37 -12.51
N ASP A 14 7.73 -14.62 -12.41
CA ASP A 14 7.06 -15.35 -13.47
C ASP A 14 5.62 -15.71 -13.07
N VAL A 15 4.80 -15.95 -14.08
CA VAL A 15 3.41 -16.38 -13.90
C VAL A 15 3.13 -17.46 -14.94
N THR A 16 2.87 -18.67 -14.45
CA THR A 16 2.50 -19.82 -15.30
C THR A 16 1.01 -20.10 -15.17
N ASN A 17 0.30 -20.11 -16.29
CA ASN A 17 -1.15 -20.38 -16.35
C ASN A 17 -1.97 -19.53 -15.38
N GLY A 18 -1.65 -18.25 -15.28
CA GLY A 18 -2.32 -17.33 -14.37
C GLY A 18 -2.41 -15.90 -14.90
N ASN A 19 -3.32 -15.14 -14.31
CA ASN A 19 -3.51 -13.72 -14.60
C ASN A 19 -3.01 -12.89 -13.41
N PRO A 20 -1.82 -12.28 -13.50
CA PRO A 20 -1.25 -11.52 -12.39
C PRO A 20 -1.99 -10.22 -12.08
N ASN A 21 -2.64 -9.61 -13.10
CA ASN A 21 -3.36 -8.35 -12.97
C ASN A 21 -4.49 -8.25 -14.01
N GLY A 22 -5.68 -8.68 -13.62
CA GLY A 22 -6.86 -8.56 -14.46
C GLY A 22 -7.29 -7.11 -14.70
N ASP A 23 -7.90 -6.88 -15.86
CA ASP A 23 -8.52 -5.62 -16.22
C ASP A 23 -10.05 -5.71 -16.07
N PRO A 24 -10.66 -5.03 -15.08
CA PRO A 24 -12.09 -5.10 -14.88
C PRO A 24 -12.90 -4.55 -16.07
N ASP A 25 -12.33 -3.63 -16.83
CA ASP A 25 -12.98 -3.03 -17.99
C ASP A 25 -12.91 -3.94 -19.24
N ALA A 26 -12.06 -4.95 -19.22
CA ALA A 26 -11.85 -5.93 -20.29
C ALA A 26 -12.21 -7.37 -19.83
N GLY A 27 -13.31 -7.55 -19.10
CA GLY A 27 -13.75 -8.88 -18.65
C GLY A 27 -12.73 -9.61 -17.74
N ASN A 28 -11.94 -8.88 -17.00
CA ASN A 28 -10.88 -9.39 -16.15
C ASN A 28 -9.74 -10.12 -16.90
N MET A 29 -9.58 -9.85 -18.20
CA MET A 29 -8.44 -10.32 -18.96
C MET A 29 -7.13 -9.68 -18.48
N PRO A 30 -5.95 -10.28 -18.76
CA PRO A 30 -4.68 -9.66 -18.45
C PRO A 30 -4.56 -8.27 -19.07
N ARG A 31 -4.04 -7.31 -18.32
CA ARG A 31 -3.75 -5.97 -18.86
C ARG A 31 -2.65 -6.04 -19.89
N LEU A 32 -2.87 -5.43 -21.02
CA LEU A 32 -1.94 -5.38 -22.15
C LEU A 32 -1.58 -3.94 -22.51
N ASP A 33 -0.33 -3.76 -22.92
CA ASP A 33 0.07 -2.60 -23.68
C ASP A 33 -0.42 -2.75 -25.13
N PRO A 34 -1.27 -1.84 -25.65
CA PRO A 34 -1.87 -1.99 -26.96
C PRO A 34 -0.86 -1.90 -28.12
N GLU A 35 0.29 -1.31 -27.93
CA GLU A 35 1.30 -1.14 -28.97
C GLU A 35 2.21 -2.37 -29.06
N SER A 36 2.65 -2.89 -27.92
CA SER A 36 3.65 -3.98 -27.87
C SER A 36 3.04 -5.34 -27.56
N SER A 37 1.77 -5.43 -27.21
CA SER A 37 1.09 -6.64 -26.73
C SER A 37 1.75 -7.26 -25.49
N LYS A 38 2.56 -6.50 -24.78
CA LYS A 38 3.18 -6.94 -23.52
C LYS A 38 2.20 -6.88 -22.38
N GLY A 39 2.28 -7.87 -21.50
CA GLY A 39 1.49 -7.90 -20.26
C GLY A 39 1.96 -6.82 -19.29
N LEU A 40 0.99 -6.17 -18.62
CA LEU A 40 1.25 -5.11 -17.65
C LEU A 40 0.76 -5.54 -16.26
N VAL A 41 1.59 -5.26 -15.25
CA VAL A 41 1.19 -5.39 -13.84
C VAL A 41 1.41 -4.06 -13.15
N THR A 42 0.33 -3.46 -12.64
CA THR A 42 0.37 -2.14 -12.01
C THR A 42 1.09 -2.19 -10.66
N ASP A 43 1.68 -1.06 -10.25
CA ASP A 43 2.27 -0.91 -8.92
C ASP A 43 1.25 -1.15 -7.80
N VAL A 44 0.01 -0.75 -8.01
CA VAL A 44 -1.11 -1.00 -7.06
C VAL A 44 -1.33 -2.50 -6.87
N CYS A 45 -1.31 -3.28 -7.96
CA CYS A 45 -1.43 -4.73 -7.90
C CYS A 45 -0.26 -5.36 -7.14
N LEU A 46 0.97 -4.95 -7.44
CA LEU A 46 2.16 -5.43 -6.72
C LEU A 46 2.10 -5.10 -5.23
N LYS A 47 1.78 -3.85 -4.89
CA LYS A 47 1.60 -3.43 -3.50
C LYS A 47 0.50 -4.21 -2.78
N ARG A 48 -0.61 -4.55 -3.48
CA ARG A 48 -1.67 -5.39 -2.90
C ARG A 48 -1.17 -6.80 -2.58
N LYS A 49 -0.40 -7.41 -3.49
CA LYS A 49 0.17 -8.74 -3.25
C LYS A 49 1.14 -8.74 -2.06
N ILE A 50 1.97 -7.70 -1.92
CA ILE A 50 2.85 -7.53 -0.76
C ILE A 50 2.03 -7.38 0.53
N ARG A 51 0.98 -6.55 0.53
CA ARG A 51 0.10 -6.41 1.70
C ARG A 51 -0.53 -7.74 2.12
N ASN A 52 -1.06 -8.49 1.16
CA ASN A 52 -1.68 -9.79 1.43
C ASN A 52 -0.66 -10.79 1.99
N PHE A 53 0.56 -10.79 1.44
CA PHE A 53 1.64 -11.63 1.97
C PHE A 53 1.99 -11.26 3.42
N ILE A 54 2.16 -9.97 3.71
CA ILE A 54 2.46 -9.49 5.07
C ILE A 54 1.34 -9.85 6.04
N GLU A 55 0.08 -9.65 5.65
CA GLU A 55 -1.08 -9.98 6.48
C GLU A 55 -1.13 -11.48 6.82
N THR A 56 -0.71 -12.35 5.89
CA THR A 56 -0.69 -13.80 6.10
C THR A 56 0.57 -14.27 6.87
N ALA A 57 1.74 -13.75 6.49
CA ALA A 57 3.02 -14.25 7.03
C ALA A 57 3.35 -13.68 8.42
N TYR A 58 2.81 -12.51 8.75
CA TYR A 58 3.06 -11.77 9.99
C TYR A 58 1.76 -11.48 10.75
N GLU A 59 0.81 -12.41 10.68
CA GLU A 59 -0.45 -12.31 11.39
C GLU A 59 -0.21 -12.13 12.91
N ASN A 60 -0.83 -11.09 13.47
CA ASN A 60 -0.70 -10.70 14.88
C ASN A 60 0.70 -10.24 15.35
N GLU A 61 1.65 -10.08 14.43
CA GLU A 61 2.95 -9.52 14.77
C GLU A 61 2.85 -7.98 14.94
N PRO A 62 3.34 -7.43 16.06
CA PRO A 62 3.30 -5.99 16.29
C PRO A 62 4.01 -5.20 15.20
N GLY A 63 3.35 -4.17 14.67
CA GLY A 63 3.90 -3.32 13.63
C GLY A 63 3.75 -3.85 12.20
N TYR A 64 3.09 -4.98 11.99
CA TYR A 64 2.85 -5.55 10.66
C TYR A 64 1.38 -5.50 10.24
N GLU A 65 0.54 -4.77 10.95
CA GLU A 65 -0.84 -4.55 10.51
C GLU A 65 -0.88 -3.86 9.14
N ILE A 66 -1.96 -4.11 8.39
CA ILE A 66 -2.22 -3.47 7.09
C ILE A 66 -3.33 -2.44 7.24
N TYR A 67 -3.03 -1.20 6.88
CA TYR A 67 -3.96 -0.07 6.92
C TYR A 67 -4.98 -0.14 5.79
N VAL A 68 -4.52 -0.35 4.54
CA VAL A 68 -5.35 -0.43 3.34
C VAL A 68 -5.69 -1.89 3.04
N LYS A 69 -6.77 -2.38 3.62
CA LYS A 69 -7.29 -3.74 3.40
C LYS A 69 -8.80 -3.75 3.19
N GLU A 70 -9.33 -4.87 2.72
CA GLU A 70 -10.77 -5.05 2.56
C GLU A 70 -11.50 -4.85 3.89
N LYS A 71 -12.67 -4.22 3.82
CA LYS A 71 -13.53 -3.95 4.99
C LYS A 71 -12.87 -3.10 6.09
N SER A 72 -11.71 -2.50 5.83
CA SER A 72 -11.08 -1.57 6.77
C SER A 72 -11.79 -0.22 6.76
N VAL A 73 -12.29 0.20 7.90
CA VAL A 73 -12.81 1.55 8.10
C VAL A 73 -11.67 2.46 8.53
N LEU A 74 -11.10 3.22 7.59
CA LEU A 74 -9.88 4.01 7.79
C LEU A 74 -10.00 5.01 8.95
N ASN A 75 -11.17 5.63 9.14
CA ASN A 75 -11.41 6.51 10.29
C ASN A 75 -11.27 5.82 11.65
N LEU A 76 -11.67 4.55 11.74
CA LEU A 76 -11.48 3.78 12.96
C LEU A 76 -10.01 3.44 13.20
N GLN A 77 -9.25 3.14 12.14
CA GLN A 77 -7.81 2.91 12.26
C GLN A 77 -7.08 4.20 12.70
N ASN A 78 -7.42 5.33 12.09
CA ASN A 78 -6.86 6.62 12.49
C ASN A 78 -7.19 6.96 13.95
N LYS A 79 -8.42 6.70 14.39
CA LYS A 79 -8.86 6.95 15.77
C LYS A 79 -8.04 6.19 16.81
N ARG A 80 -7.59 4.97 16.51
CA ARG A 80 -6.72 4.18 17.38
C ARG A 80 -5.45 4.93 17.80
N ALA A 81 -4.83 5.69 16.88
CA ALA A 81 -3.65 6.49 17.21
C ALA A 81 -3.96 7.59 18.23
N TYR A 82 -5.09 8.25 18.08
CA TYR A 82 -5.54 9.28 19.03
C TYR A 82 -5.86 8.69 20.40
N GLU A 83 -6.56 7.56 20.45
CA GLU A 83 -6.88 6.85 21.69
C GLU A 83 -5.61 6.39 22.42
N ALA A 84 -4.65 5.83 21.70
CA ALA A 84 -3.38 5.37 22.27
C ALA A 84 -2.54 6.50 22.88
N LEU A 85 -2.64 7.72 22.33
CA LEU A 85 -1.91 8.89 22.78
C LEU A 85 -2.72 9.79 23.72
N GLY A 86 -3.97 9.43 24.03
CA GLY A 86 -4.86 10.21 24.90
C GLY A 86 -5.23 11.59 24.33
N VAL A 87 -5.29 11.71 23.00
CA VAL A 87 -5.61 12.96 22.29
C VAL A 87 -7.02 12.87 21.71
N ALA A 88 -7.83 13.90 21.90
CA ALA A 88 -9.14 13.98 21.27
C ALA A 88 -8.99 14.41 19.78
N PRO A 89 -9.57 13.69 18.80
CA PRO A 89 -9.51 14.09 17.40
C PRO A 89 -10.45 15.29 17.13
N GLU A 90 -9.97 16.26 16.35
CA GLU A 90 -10.81 17.28 15.72
C GLU A 90 -11.12 16.85 14.28
N ALA A 91 -12.36 17.13 13.82
CA ALA A 91 -12.80 16.77 12.47
C ALA A 91 -11.89 17.39 11.40
N LYS A 92 -11.31 16.54 10.53
CA LYS A 92 -10.45 16.90 9.39
C LYS A 92 -9.16 17.65 9.73
N LYS A 93 -8.82 17.83 11.01
CA LYS A 93 -7.63 18.57 11.42
C LYS A 93 -6.68 17.69 12.21
N LEU A 94 -5.38 17.93 12.01
CA LEU A 94 -4.35 17.48 12.93
C LEU A 94 -4.36 18.37 14.19
N PRO A 95 -3.85 17.85 15.33
CA PRO A 95 -3.61 18.68 16.49
C PRO A 95 -2.79 19.92 16.13
N LYS A 96 -3.12 21.08 16.74
CA LYS A 96 -2.36 22.32 16.56
C LYS A 96 -0.94 22.21 17.10
N ASP A 97 -0.75 21.36 18.11
CA ASP A 97 0.55 21.02 18.64
C ASP A 97 1.29 20.10 17.64
N GLU A 98 2.34 20.63 17.06
CA GLU A 98 3.12 19.95 16.03
C GLU A 98 3.80 18.66 16.56
N ALA A 99 4.19 18.64 17.84
CA ALA A 99 4.77 17.45 18.44
C ALA A 99 3.75 16.32 18.52
N LYS A 100 2.53 16.60 18.98
CA LYS A 100 1.44 15.63 19.03
C LYS A 100 1.03 15.17 17.63
N ALA A 101 1.01 16.06 16.64
CA ALA A 101 0.71 15.68 15.26
C ALA A 101 1.75 14.69 14.71
N ARG A 102 3.03 14.91 15.01
CA ARG A 102 4.13 13.98 14.64
C ARG A 102 4.02 12.65 15.37
N GLU A 103 3.67 12.65 16.66
CA GLU A 103 3.47 11.43 17.45
C GLU A 103 2.34 10.56 16.88
N ILE A 104 1.21 11.15 16.47
CA ILE A 104 0.11 10.44 15.82
C ILE A 104 0.58 9.79 14.52
N THR A 105 1.25 10.55 13.65
CA THR A 105 1.78 10.02 12.39
C THR A 105 2.83 8.93 12.63
N ALA A 106 3.68 9.10 13.62
CA ALA A 106 4.68 8.10 14.01
C ALA A 106 4.03 6.81 14.55
N TRP A 107 2.98 6.94 15.35
CA TRP A 107 2.20 5.80 15.82
C TRP A 107 1.62 5.00 14.66
N MET A 108 1.05 5.68 13.66
CA MET A 108 0.53 5.03 12.44
C MET A 108 1.65 4.28 11.69
N CYS A 109 2.82 4.89 11.51
CA CYS A 109 3.96 4.24 10.88
C CYS A 109 4.47 3.02 11.67
N ASN A 110 4.45 3.07 12.99
CA ASN A 110 4.94 1.99 13.84
C ASN A 110 4.01 0.77 13.82
N ASN A 111 2.72 0.97 13.69
CA ASN A 111 1.74 -0.11 13.71
C ASN A 111 1.39 -0.66 12.33
N PHE A 112 1.40 0.17 11.28
CA PHE A 112 0.98 -0.23 9.94
C PHE A 112 2.17 -0.35 8.99
N PHE A 113 2.42 -1.58 8.52
CA PHE A 113 3.51 -1.88 7.59
C PHE A 113 3.42 -1.09 6.29
N ASP A 114 2.23 -1.03 5.70
CA ASP A 114 2.03 -0.39 4.40
C ASP A 114 2.14 1.14 4.45
N ILE A 115 1.79 1.76 5.57
CA ILE A 115 2.01 3.20 5.77
C ILE A 115 3.50 3.52 5.79
N ARG A 116 4.29 2.82 6.60
CA ARG A 116 5.73 3.11 6.70
C ARG A 116 6.53 2.70 5.47
N SER A 117 6.03 1.73 4.68
CA SER A 117 6.72 1.23 3.48
C SER A 117 6.33 1.99 2.22
N PHE A 118 5.04 2.09 1.94
CA PHE A 118 4.52 2.68 0.69
C PHE A 118 4.03 4.12 0.85
N GLY A 119 3.81 4.53 2.08
CA GLY A 119 3.18 5.81 2.40
C GLY A 119 1.66 5.75 2.35
N ALA A 120 1.04 6.76 2.92
CA ALA A 120 -0.41 6.94 2.88
C ALA A 120 -0.80 8.41 3.10
N VAL A 121 -1.93 8.80 2.54
CA VAL A 121 -2.63 10.04 2.84
C VAL A 121 -3.78 9.70 3.79
N MET A 122 -3.61 10.05 5.06
CA MET A 122 -4.54 9.70 6.14
C MET A 122 -5.39 10.92 6.57
N THR A 123 -5.75 11.75 5.58
CA THR A 123 -6.50 13.00 5.78
C THR A 123 -8.00 12.79 5.60
N THR A 124 -8.55 11.81 6.30
CA THR A 124 -9.98 11.52 6.34
C THR A 124 -10.67 12.35 7.43
N GLU A 125 -11.88 12.00 7.85
CA GLU A 125 -12.60 12.70 8.92
C GLU A 125 -11.77 12.76 10.23
N VAL A 126 -11.08 11.66 10.56
CA VAL A 126 -10.04 11.63 11.59
C VAL A 126 -8.69 11.73 10.89
N ASN A 127 -8.03 12.87 11.00
CA ASN A 127 -6.80 13.17 10.29
C ASN A 127 -5.57 12.69 11.07
N SER A 128 -4.79 11.77 10.52
CA SER A 128 -3.53 11.28 11.08
C SER A 128 -2.30 11.70 10.25
N GLY A 129 -2.47 12.66 9.34
CA GLY A 129 -1.39 13.23 8.55
C GLY A 129 -1.15 12.52 7.23
N GLN A 130 0.05 12.71 6.73
CA GLN A 130 0.51 12.14 5.46
C GLN A 130 1.92 11.59 5.62
N VAL A 131 2.16 10.43 5.04
CA VAL A 131 3.47 9.78 4.99
C VAL A 131 3.86 9.52 3.55
N ARG A 132 5.07 9.93 3.17
CA ARG A 132 5.69 9.52 1.92
C ARG A 132 6.55 8.30 2.20
N GLY A 133 6.15 7.15 1.67
CA GLY A 133 6.87 5.89 1.89
C GLY A 133 8.18 5.83 1.10
N PRO A 134 9.20 5.17 1.64
CA PRO A 134 10.51 5.02 0.99
C PRO A 134 10.49 4.02 -0.17
N VAL A 135 9.51 3.12 -0.23
CA VAL A 135 9.43 2.08 -1.27
C VAL A 135 8.50 2.53 -2.38
N GLN A 136 9.05 2.70 -3.59
CA GLN A 136 8.31 3.04 -4.80
C GLN A 136 8.50 1.92 -5.81
N LEU A 137 7.41 1.46 -6.41
CA LEU A 137 7.40 0.44 -7.45
C LEU A 137 6.90 1.09 -8.74
N ALA A 138 7.52 0.78 -9.86
CA ALA A 138 7.01 1.07 -11.18
C ALA A 138 6.04 -0.04 -11.64
N PHE A 139 5.35 0.16 -12.75
CA PHE A 139 4.63 -0.92 -13.42
C PHE A 139 5.63 -1.99 -13.88
N ALA A 140 5.25 -3.25 -13.70
CA ALA A 140 5.97 -4.35 -14.33
C ALA A 140 5.43 -4.60 -15.74
N GLN A 141 6.32 -5.02 -16.62
CA GLN A 141 6.00 -5.35 -17.99
C GLN A 141 6.61 -6.72 -18.34
N SER A 142 5.90 -7.52 -19.13
CA SER A 142 6.44 -8.79 -19.58
C SER A 142 7.64 -8.58 -20.49
N ILE A 143 8.59 -9.53 -20.50
CA ILE A 143 9.77 -9.50 -21.39
C ILE A 143 9.29 -9.61 -22.84
N ASP A 144 8.45 -10.62 -23.11
CA ASP A 144 7.89 -10.89 -24.43
C ASP A 144 6.39 -10.53 -24.49
N PRO A 145 5.84 -10.31 -25.70
CA PRO A 145 4.39 -10.19 -25.88
C PRO A 145 3.66 -11.43 -25.34
N ILE A 146 2.49 -11.24 -24.79
CA ILE A 146 1.63 -12.34 -24.30
C ILE A 146 0.39 -12.48 -25.15
N VAL A 147 -0.10 -13.71 -25.25
CA VAL A 147 -1.37 -14.03 -25.91
C VAL A 147 -2.38 -14.43 -24.83
N PRO A 148 -3.42 -13.63 -24.56
CA PRO A 148 -4.46 -14.03 -23.64
C PRO A 148 -5.24 -15.22 -24.19
N LEU A 149 -5.56 -16.17 -23.34
CA LEU A 149 -6.42 -17.29 -23.66
C LEU A 149 -7.71 -17.14 -22.86
N GLU A 150 -8.85 -17.11 -23.54
CA GLU A 150 -10.16 -17.33 -22.94
C GLU A 150 -10.43 -18.82 -22.83
N VAL A 151 -10.83 -19.27 -21.65
CA VAL A 151 -11.22 -20.66 -21.38
C VAL A 151 -12.68 -20.71 -21.00
#